data_e502cc8f5de8a6f44a1df035758d6a4d
#
_entry.id   e502cc8f5de8a6f44a1df035758d6a4d
#
_cell.length_a   1.000
_cell.length_b   1.000
_cell.length_c   1.000
_cell.angle_alpha   90.00
_cell.angle_beta   90.00
_cell.angle_gamma   90.00
#
_symmetry.space_group_name_H-M   'P 1'
#
loop_
_entity.id
_entity.type
_entity.pdbx_description
1 polymer ?
#
loop_
_entity_poly.entity_id
_entity_poly.type
_entity_poly.pdbx_seq_one_letter_code
_entity_poly.pdbx_strand_id
1 'polypeptide(L)'
;TKNVIVFLVIIMKLKSWMSKIDGKNEVLRLNIPGTHDCVTQFVQFSHISKCQNMNIYEQLYLGVRALDIRVESRGDRLKMVHGVAKAFNTKNHFSKQMDMADVLAHCYRFLDENPSETIVFQFKNDSAKEMERCFDLMLNNYINKNPEKWYTYNRSPYLDEARGKIIFIRRCKMDTTKGYDIGKTGIDFSNWVEQTTAVPKPLVLNTSGENEIKFIIQDRFKYKPEPRWNECIKPFLDSMNKWDGKYIINYLSTAGGLKGPYNNSKYINPKFLSYKLNKDYYYGTIYMDFPTKELTTKIIETNF
;
A
#
# COMPACT_ATOMS: atom_id res chain seq x y z
N THR A 1 35.57 0.30 -6.77
CA THR A 1 35.29 -0.99 -6.08
C THR A 1 34.64 -0.79 -4.71
N LYS A 2 35.15 0.11 -3.84
CA LYS A 2 34.54 0.38 -2.51
C LYS A 2 33.11 0.92 -2.61
N ASN A 3 32.83 1.83 -3.56
CA ASN A 3 31.51 2.43 -3.75
C ASN A 3 30.47 1.42 -4.27
N VAL A 4 30.87 0.46 -5.09
CA VAL A 4 30.02 -0.61 -5.60
C VAL A 4 29.64 -1.59 -4.48
N ILE A 5 30.57 -1.93 -3.59
CA ILE A 5 30.33 -2.82 -2.45
C ILE A 5 29.37 -2.16 -1.44
N VAL A 6 29.55 -0.87 -1.15
CA VAL A 6 28.64 -0.12 -0.26
C VAL A 6 27.24 -0.04 -0.86
N PHE A 7 27.12 0.20 -2.16
CA PHE A 7 25.83 0.25 -2.86
C PHE A 7 25.11 -1.11 -2.83
N LEU A 8 25.81 -2.19 -3.10
CA LEU A 8 25.27 -3.57 -3.04
C LEU A 8 24.81 -3.96 -1.62
N VAL A 9 25.58 -3.60 -0.59
CA VAL A 9 25.22 -3.89 0.80
C VAL A 9 23.98 -3.13 1.23
N ILE A 10 23.82 -1.87 0.80
CA ILE A 10 22.61 -1.06 1.12
C ILE A 10 21.38 -1.62 0.39
N ILE A 11 21.49 -1.99 -0.89
CA ILE A 11 20.39 -2.61 -1.65
C ILE A 11 19.98 -3.96 -0.99
N MET A 12 20.93 -4.77 -0.57
CA MET A 12 20.64 -6.01 0.16
C MET A 12 19.88 -5.76 1.48
N LYS A 13 20.16 -4.67 2.18
CA LYS A 13 19.40 -4.29 3.40
C LYS A 13 17.94 -3.94 3.10
N LEU A 14 17.67 -3.18 2.05
CA LEU A 14 16.31 -2.75 1.71
C LEU A 14 15.42 -3.93 1.27
N LYS A 15 15.92 -4.81 0.42
CA LYS A 15 15.12 -5.95 -0.07
C LYS A 15 14.79 -7.00 1.00
N SER A 16 15.49 -7.01 2.12
CA SER A 16 15.31 -8.00 3.20
C SER A 16 15.36 -7.35 4.59
N TRP A 17 14.87 -6.13 4.73
CA TRP A 17 14.97 -5.38 5.98
C TRP A 17 14.16 -6.01 7.13
N MET A 18 13.05 -6.69 6.83
CA MET A 18 12.26 -7.36 7.86
C MET A 18 12.96 -8.58 8.46
N SER A 19 14.01 -9.12 7.81
CA SER A 19 14.83 -10.20 8.38
C SER A 19 15.50 -9.83 9.70
N LYS A 20 15.64 -8.54 9.99
CA LYS A 20 16.23 -8.00 11.23
C LYS A 20 15.22 -7.62 12.29
N ILE A 21 13.95 -7.72 11.99
CA ILE A 21 12.86 -7.46 12.92
C ILE A 21 12.54 -8.74 13.68
N ASP A 22 12.36 -8.64 15.01
CA ASP A 22 11.90 -9.78 15.81
C ASP A 22 10.51 -10.23 15.33
N GLY A 23 10.37 -11.52 15.07
CA GLY A 23 9.13 -12.12 14.56
C GLY A 23 7.93 -12.00 15.48
N LYS A 24 8.13 -11.66 16.74
CA LYS A 24 7.08 -11.37 17.72
C LYS A 24 6.48 -9.97 17.58
N ASN A 25 7.04 -9.10 16.74
CA ASN A 25 6.42 -7.82 16.42
C ASN A 25 5.21 -8.02 15.50
N GLU A 26 4.12 -7.32 15.79
CA GLU A 26 2.99 -7.23 14.86
C GLU A 26 3.39 -6.43 13.63
N VAL A 27 3.05 -6.94 12.43
CA VAL A 27 3.47 -6.30 11.17
C VAL A 27 2.93 -4.89 11.05
N LEU A 28 1.66 -4.64 11.35
CA LEU A 28 1.06 -3.31 11.20
C LEU A 28 1.48 -2.31 12.29
N ARG A 29 2.26 -2.75 13.30
CA ARG A 29 2.93 -1.88 14.26
C ARG A 29 4.32 -1.44 13.82
N LEU A 30 4.79 -1.92 12.68
CA LEU A 30 6.03 -1.41 12.06
C LEU A 30 5.74 -0.11 11.30
N ASN A 31 6.76 0.69 11.12
CA ASN A 31 6.75 1.83 10.20
C ASN A 31 7.09 1.31 8.80
N ILE A 32 6.09 1.26 7.92
CA ILE A 32 6.16 0.55 6.65
C ILE A 32 6.11 1.53 5.48
N PRO A 33 7.12 1.56 4.60
CA PRO A 33 7.00 2.30 3.35
C PRO A 33 6.03 1.59 2.40
N GLY A 34 5.10 2.36 1.84
CA GLY A 34 4.08 1.90 0.91
C GLY A 34 4.03 2.74 -0.37
N THR A 35 3.40 2.19 -1.42
CA THR A 35 3.17 2.88 -2.68
C THR A 35 1.69 3.02 -2.99
N HIS A 36 1.28 4.28 -3.20
CA HIS A 36 -0.05 4.63 -3.66
C HIS A 36 -0.20 4.28 -5.13
N ASP A 37 -1.36 3.73 -5.54
CA ASP A 37 -1.62 3.32 -6.92
C ASP A 37 -0.42 2.59 -7.58
N CYS A 38 0.05 1.53 -6.93
CA CYS A 38 1.35 0.91 -7.16
C CYS A 38 1.55 0.30 -8.56
N VAL A 39 0.48 0.12 -9.35
CA VAL A 39 0.51 -0.52 -10.68
C VAL A 39 0.61 0.47 -11.84
N THR A 40 0.82 1.75 -11.59
CA THR A 40 0.64 2.82 -12.58
C THR A 40 1.90 3.19 -13.38
N GLN A 41 2.92 2.30 -13.44
CA GLN A 41 4.14 2.53 -14.22
C GLN A 41 3.83 2.87 -15.68
N PHE A 42 2.95 2.11 -16.32
CA PHE A 42 2.49 2.30 -17.69
C PHE A 42 0.96 2.38 -17.73
N VAL A 43 0.44 3.52 -17.29
CA VAL A 43 -1.00 3.79 -17.20
C VAL A 43 -1.44 4.76 -18.29
N GLN A 44 -2.70 4.63 -18.74
CA GLN A 44 -3.32 5.62 -19.62
C GLN A 44 -3.39 6.99 -18.92
N PHE A 45 -3.45 8.05 -19.71
CA PHE A 45 -3.50 9.44 -19.20
C PHE A 45 -2.40 9.72 -18.17
N SER A 46 -1.17 9.30 -18.47
CA SER A 46 -0.04 9.28 -17.52
C SER A 46 0.21 10.60 -16.80
N HIS A 47 -0.10 11.73 -17.42
CA HIS A 47 0.05 13.06 -16.80
C HIS A 47 -0.77 13.20 -15.52
N ILE A 48 -1.97 12.62 -15.46
CA ILE A 48 -2.91 12.75 -14.33
C ILE A 48 -3.09 11.45 -13.54
N SER A 49 -2.61 10.31 -14.06
CA SER A 49 -2.85 8.99 -13.45
C SER A 49 -1.60 8.24 -13.03
N LYS A 50 -0.40 8.64 -13.50
CA LYS A 50 0.83 7.93 -13.19
C LYS A 50 1.35 8.33 -11.81
N CYS A 51 1.41 7.35 -10.90
CA CYS A 51 1.88 7.50 -9.53
C CYS A 51 3.23 6.81 -9.28
N GLN A 52 3.67 5.91 -10.18
CA GLN A 52 4.87 5.11 -10.00
C GLN A 52 5.72 5.04 -11.28
N ASN A 53 7.06 4.99 -11.12
CA ASN A 53 8.02 4.78 -12.21
C ASN A 53 8.55 3.35 -12.30
N MET A 54 8.28 2.52 -11.29
CA MET A 54 8.79 1.18 -11.12
C MET A 54 7.63 0.16 -11.15
N ASN A 55 7.91 -1.07 -11.62
CA ASN A 55 6.99 -2.18 -11.45
C ASN A 55 6.96 -2.65 -9.98
N ILE A 56 6.03 -3.54 -9.64
CA ILE A 56 5.85 -4.05 -8.26
C ILE A 56 7.11 -4.68 -7.71
N TYR A 57 7.81 -5.51 -8.48
CA TYR A 57 9.03 -6.17 -8.02
C TYR A 57 10.15 -5.17 -7.68
N GLU A 58 10.33 -4.15 -8.51
CA GLU A 58 11.30 -3.06 -8.28
C GLU A 58 10.96 -2.25 -7.03
N GLN A 59 9.66 -1.95 -6.81
CA GLN A 59 9.19 -1.27 -5.60
C GLN A 59 9.51 -2.09 -4.34
N LEU A 60 9.20 -3.39 -4.34
CA LEU A 60 9.51 -4.30 -3.24
C LEU A 60 11.01 -4.41 -3.00
N TYR A 61 11.81 -4.47 -4.06
CA TYR A 61 13.27 -4.49 -3.98
C TYR A 61 13.86 -3.21 -3.38
N LEU A 62 13.19 -2.07 -3.60
CA LEU A 62 13.52 -0.76 -3.00
C LEU A 62 13.17 -0.67 -1.50
N GLY A 63 12.53 -1.68 -0.92
CA GLY A 63 12.14 -1.71 0.50
C GLY A 63 10.66 -1.47 0.79
N VAL A 64 9.85 -1.16 -0.22
CA VAL A 64 8.38 -1.05 -0.08
C VAL A 64 7.81 -2.37 0.39
N ARG A 65 6.88 -2.34 1.35
CA ARG A 65 6.17 -3.52 1.86
C ARG A 65 4.65 -3.33 1.96
N ALA A 66 4.13 -2.18 1.56
CA ALA A 66 2.70 -1.95 1.46
C ALA A 66 2.34 -1.49 0.05
N LEU A 67 1.34 -2.14 -0.55
CA LEU A 67 0.91 -1.91 -1.92
C LEU A 67 -0.57 -1.50 -1.93
N ASP A 68 -0.88 -0.34 -2.53
CA ASP A 68 -2.25 0.10 -2.80
C ASP A 68 -2.65 -0.40 -4.20
N ILE A 69 -3.40 -1.50 -4.22
CA ILE A 69 -3.82 -2.23 -5.43
C ILE A 69 -5.24 -1.84 -5.80
N ARG A 70 -5.42 -1.32 -7.01
CA ARG A 70 -6.72 -0.87 -7.50
C ARG A 70 -7.15 -1.63 -8.74
N VAL A 71 -8.39 -2.12 -8.70
CA VAL A 71 -8.92 -3.05 -9.71
C VAL A 71 -10.31 -2.65 -10.20
N GLU A 72 -10.66 -3.17 -11.36
CA GLU A 72 -12.02 -3.37 -11.83
C GLU A 72 -12.25 -4.83 -12.20
N SER A 73 -13.49 -5.32 -12.06
CA SER A 73 -13.85 -6.64 -12.59
C SER A 73 -14.14 -6.55 -14.10
N ARG A 74 -13.58 -7.47 -14.88
CA ARG A 74 -13.89 -7.66 -16.30
C ARG A 74 -14.01 -9.15 -16.63
N GLY A 75 -15.23 -9.60 -16.88
CA GLY A 75 -15.49 -11.03 -17.02
C GLY A 75 -15.11 -11.76 -15.73
N ASP A 76 -14.27 -12.76 -15.84
CA ASP A 76 -13.74 -13.58 -14.74
C ASP A 76 -12.38 -13.10 -14.19
N ARG A 77 -11.94 -11.90 -14.57
CA ARG A 77 -10.62 -11.36 -14.24
C ARG A 77 -10.70 -10.02 -13.52
N LEU A 78 -9.68 -9.77 -12.70
CA LEU A 78 -9.42 -8.48 -12.08
C LEU A 78 -8.38 -7.74 -12.90
N LYS A 79 -8.74 -6.59 -13.45
CA LYS A 79 -7.88 -5.71 -14.26
C LYS A 79 -7.39 -4.53 -13.45
N MET A 80 -6.13 -4.16 -13.66
CA MET A 80 -5.51 -3.04 -12.97
C MET A 80 -5.95 -1.71 -13.58
N VAL A 81 -6.39 -0.79 -12.70
CA VAL A 81 -6.87 0.55 -13.09
C VAL A 81 -6.44 1.61 -12.08
N HIS A 82 -6.49 2.87 -12.50
CA HIS A 82 -6.55 4.06 -11.64
C HIS A 82 -7.78 4.87 -12.07
N GLY A 83 -8.89 4.73 -11.36
CA GLY A 83 -10.18 5.21 -11.81
C GLY A 83 -10.55 4.63 -13.19
N VAL A 84 -10.68 5.49 -14.20
CA VAL A 84 -10.98 5.07 -15.58
C VAL A 84 -9.74 4.71 -16.40
N ALA A 85 -8.56 5.01 -15.91
CA ALA A 85 -7.29 4.80 -16.61
C ALA A 85 -6.81 3.35 -16.45
N LYS A 86 -6.57 2.65 -17.56
CA LYS A 86 -6.10 1.27 -17.59
C LYS A 86 -4.59 1.22 -17.40
N ALA A 87 -4.09 0.26 -16.60
CA ALA A 87 -2.68 -0.02 -16.42
C ALA A 87 -2.20 -1.18 -17.30
N PHE A 88 -0.92 -1.14 -17.72
CA PHE A 88 -0.30 -2.10 -18.63
C PHE A 88 1.07 -2.55 -18.12
N ASN A 89 1.56 -3.69 -18.61
CA ASN A 89 2.91 -4.17 -18.32
C ASN A 89 4.00 -3.47 -19.16
N THR A 90 3.60 -2.76 -20.20
CA THR A 90 4.49 -2.09 -21.15
C THR A 90 3.98 -0.70 -21.51
N LYS A 91 4.83 0.11 -22.16
CA LYS A 91 4.44 1.42 -22.72
C LYS A 91 3.41 1.31 -23.87
N ASN A 92 3.26 0.13 -24.44
CA ASN A 92 2.30 -0.09 -25.52
C ASN A 92 0.89 -0.31 -24.95
N HIS A 93 0.05 0.71 -24.99
CA HIS A 93 -1.34 0.67 -24.51
C HIS A 93 -2.30 -0.12 -25.44
N PHE A 94 -1.82 -0.62 -26.57
CA PHE A 94 -2.54 -1.62 -27.40
C PHE A 94 -2.24 -3.06 -26.97
N SER A 95 -1.29 -3.26 -26.02
CA SER A 95 -1.02 -4.57 -25.46
C SER A 95 -2.12 -5.01 -24.50
N LYS A 96 -2.02 -6.25 -23.98
CA LYS A 96 -2.93 -6.76 -22.95
C LYS A 96 -2.87 -5.87 -21.70
N GLN A 97 -4.03 -5.41 -21.23
CA GLN A 97 -4.14 -4.72 -19.95
C GLN A 97 -3.64 -5.63 -18.82
N MET A 98 -2.86 -5.06 -17.89
CA MET A 98 -2.37 -5.75 -16.69
C MET A 98 -3.54 -6.33 -15.90
N ASP A 99 -3.39 -7.56 -15.41
CA ASP A 99 -4.36 -8.21 -14.53
C ASP A 99 -3.73 -8.63 -13.19
N MET A 100 -4.55 -9.14 -12.29
CA MET A 100 -4.10 -9.52 -10.94
C MET A 100 -3.02 -10.61 -10.97
N ALA A 101 -3.06 -11.53 -11.95
CA ALA A 101 -2.02 -12.56 -12.07
C ALA A 101 -0.64 -11.95 -12.35
N ASP A 102 -0.59 -10.87 -13.16
CA ASP A 102 0.66 -10.17 -13.44
C ASP A 102 1.24 -9.53 -12.15
N VAL A 103 0.39 -8.91 -11.33
CA VAL A 103 0.76 -8.32 -10.03
C VAL A 103 1.28 -9.39 -9.06
N LEU A 104 0.52 -10.49 -8.92
CA LEU A 104 0.87 -11.57 -8.00
C LEU A 104 2.15 -12.30 -8.41
N ALA A 105 2.44 -12.40 -9.71
CA ALA A 105 3.71 -12.95 -10.18
C ALA A 105 4.91 -12.18 -9.62
N HIS A 106 4.85 -10.84 -9.59
CA HIS A 106 5.88 -10.00 -8.96
C HIS A 106 5.96 -10.21 -7.45
N CYS A 107 4.81 -10.27 -6.76
CA CYS A 107 4.75 -10.45 -5.32
C CYS A 107 5.30 -11.83 -4.91
N TYR A 108 4.86 -12.91 -5.55
CA TYR A 108 5.30 -14.27 -5.25
C TYR A 108 6.78 -14.44 -5.53
N ARG A 109 7.26 -14.00 -6.69
CA ARG A 109 8.69 -14.03 -7.00
C ARG A 109 9.52 -13.33 -5.91
N PHE A 110 9.10 -12.13 -5.50
CA PHE A 110 9.82 -11.39 -4.46
C PHE A 110 9.86 -12.15 -3.13
N LEU A 111 8.72 -12.71 -2.69
CA LEU A 111 8.63 -13.47 -1.43
C LEU A 111 9.37 -14.78 -1.47
N ASP A 112 9.41 -15.47 -2.63
CA ASP A 112 10.20 -16.71 -2.80
C ASP A 112 11.71 -16.42 -2.72
N GLU A 113 12.16 -15.30 -3.27
CA GLU A 113 13.55 -14.85 -3.18
C GLU A 113 13.92 -14.25 -1.81
N ASN A 114 12.94 -13.76 -1.04
CA ASN A 114 13.11 -13.08 0.24
C ASN A 114 12.09 -13.59 1.28
N PRO A 115 12.24 -14.84 1.75
CA PRO A 115 11.22 -15.50 2.58
C PRO A 115 11.06 -14.92 3.99
N SER A 116 11.95 -14.05 4.43
CA SER A 116 11.83 -13.30 5.70
C SER A 116 10.82 -12.15 5.63
N GLU A 117 10.43 -11.74 4.41
CA GLU A 117 9.62 -10.57 4.17
C GLU A 117 8.12 -10.91 4.12
N THR A 118 7.28 -9.89 4.27
CA THR A 118 5.84 -9.96 4.03
C THR A 118 5.39 -8.72 3.25
N ILE A 119 4.22 -8.80 2.62
CA ILE A 119 3.65 -7.70 1.84
C ILE A 119 2.26 -7.37 2.40
N VAL A 120 2.02 -6.13 2.76
CA VAL A 120 0.70 -5.59 3.08
C VAL A 120 0.01 -5.21 1.77
N PHE A 121 -1.09 -5.86 1.44
CA PHE A 121 -1.76 -5.79 0.15
C PHE A 121 -3.14 -5.18 0.34
N GLN A 122 -3.26 -3.86 0.14
CA GLN A 122 -4.53 -3.15 0.24
C GLN A 122 -5.26 -3.22 -1.08
N PHE A 123 -6.30 -4.05 -1.13
CA PHE A 123 -7.09 -4.34 -2.31
C PHE A 123 -8.34 -3.45 -2.37
N LYS A 124 -8.42 -2.59 -3.39
CA LYS A 124 -9.52 -1.66 -3.60
C LYS A 124 -10.22 -1.92 -4.94
N ASN A 125 -11.55 -2.03 -4.93
CA ASN A 125 -12.34 -1.85 -6.14
C ASN A 125 -12.40 -0.34 -6.47
N ASP A 126 -11.83 0.06 -7.59
CA ASP A 126 -11.81 1.47 -8.05
C ASP A 126 -12.89 1.77 -9.09
N SER A 127 -13.72 0.76 -9.43
CA SER A 127 -14.91 0.90 -10.26
C SER A 127 -16.16 1.02 -9.40
N ALA A 128 -17.07 1.93 -9.77
CA ALA A 128 -18.39 2.02 -9.14
C ALA A 128 -19.32 0.84 -9.49
N LYS A 129 -18.90 -0.01 -10.43
CA LYS A 129 -19.68 -1.16 -10.92
C LYS A 129 -19.27 -2.45 -10.22
N GLU A 130 -20.21 -3.34 -9.97
CA GLU A 130 -19.99 -4.71 -9.48
C GLU A 130 -19.07 -4.78 -8.24
N MET A 131 -19.37 -3.96 -7.23
CA MET A 131 -18.49 -3.76 -6.06
C MET A 131 -18.19 -5.08 -5.32
N GLU A 132 -19.15 -5.99 -5.25
CA GLU A 132 -19.03 -7.25 -4.52
C GLU A 132 -18.30 -8.32 -5.33
N ARG A 133 -18.41 -8.27 -6.66
CA ARG A 133 -17.77 -9.23 -7.57
C ARG A 133 -16.24 -9.17 -7.51
N CYS A 134 -15.65 -8.01 -7.25
CA CYS A 134 -14.20 -7.91 -7.14
C CYS A 134 -13.65 -8.78 -6.00
N PHE A 135 -14.34 -8.83 -4.86
CA PHE A 135 -13.94 -9.70 -3.75
C PHE A 135 -14.08 -11.17 -4.10
N ASP A 136 -15.23 -11.56 -4.70
CA ASP A 136 -15.47 -12.94 -5.13
C ASP A 136 -14.37 -13.46 -6.08
N LEU A 137 -14.01 -12.65 -7.08
CA LEU A 137 -12.95 -12.98 -8.01
C LEU A 137 -11.58 -13.08 -7.32
N MET A 138 -11.29 -12.13 -6.40
CA MET A 138 -10.03 -12.14 -5.66
C MET A 138 -9.91 -13.40 -4.81
N LEU A 139 -10.94 -13.74 -4.06
CA LEU A 139 -10.95 -14.92 -3.21
C LEU A 139 -10.84 -16.22 -4.03
N ASN A 140 -11.74 -16.41 -5.00
CA ASN A 140 -11.88 -17.69 -5.68
C ASN A 140 -10.81 -17.93 -6.75
N ASN A 141 -10.39 -16.88 -7.47
CA ASN A 141 -9.48 -17.05 -8.60
C ASN A 141 -8.01 -16.83 -8.25
N TYR A 142 -7.70 -16.23 -7.07
CA TYR A 142 -6.33 -15.91 -6.71
C TYR A 142 -5.97 -16.41 -5.30
N ILE A 143 -6.68 -16.03 -4.24
CA ILE A 143 -6.33 -16.42 -2.87
C ILE A 143 -6.47 -17.92 -2.67
N ASN A 144 -7.63 -18.50 -3.00
CA ASN A 144 -7.90 -19.94 -2.82
C ASN A 144 -7.07 -20.86 -3.73
N LYS A 145 -6.39 -20.32 -4.74
CA LYS A 145 -5.45 -21.09 -5.57
C LYS A 145 -4.08 -21.30 -4.93
N ASN A 146 -3.68 -20.41 -4.02
CA ASN A 146 -2.40 -20.47 -3.32
C ASN A 146 -2.59 -20.01 -1.86
N PRO A 147 -3.46 -20.66 -1.07
CA PRO A 147 -3.87 -20.17 0.24
C PRO A 147 -2.71 -20.04 1.22
N GLU A 148 -1.65 -20.84 1.06
CA GLU A 148 -0.42 -20.79 1.87
C GLU A 148 0.37 -19.48 1.68
N LYS A 149 0.17 -18.77 0.57
CA LYS A 149 0.81 -17.48 0.27
C LYS A 149 0.06 -16.29 0.87
N TRP A 150 -1.05 -16.52 1.56
CA TRP A 150 -1.90 -15.45 2.06
C TRP A 150 -2.12 -15.51 3.56
N TYR A 151 -2.22 -14.33 4.16
CA TYR A 151 -2.74 -14.12 5.50
C TYR A 151 -4.05 -13.32 5.38
N THR A 152 -5.17 -13.95 5.73
CA THR A 152 -6.53 -13.43 5.48
C THR A 152 -7.35 -13.18 6.74
N TYR A 153 -6.75 -13.28 7.93
CA TYR A 153 -7.47 -13.00 9.17
C TYR A 153 -7.68 -11.49 9.37
N ASN A 154 -8.80 -11.13 10.01
CA ASN A 154 -9.12 -9.73 10.34
C ASN A 154 -8.38 -9.25 11.60
N ARG A 155 -7.06 -9.34 11.57
CA ARG A 155 -6.16 -8.83 12.62
C ARG A 155 -4.76 -8.60 12.05
N SER A 156 -3.96 -7.77 12.73
CA SER A 156 -2.54 -7.68 12.43
C SER A 156 -1.84 -9.00 12.81
N PRO A 157 -1.11 -9.64 11.88
CA PRO A 157 -0.30 -10.81 12.23
C PRO A 157 0.95 -10.42 13.00
N TYR A 158 1.49 -11.35 13.78
CA TYR A 158 2.90 -11.32 14.13
C TYR A 158 3.74 -11.59 12.88
N LEU A 159 4.94 -11.00 12.81
CA LEU A 159 5.77 -11.09 11.62
C LEU A 159 6.10 -12.56 11.26
N ASP A 160 6.34 -13.43 12.25
CA ASP A 160 6.61 -14.86 11.99
C ASP A 160 5.40 -15.61 11.41
N GLU A 161 4.16 -15.15 11.65
CA GLU A 161 2.96 -15.70 10.99
C GLU A 161 2.83 -15.28 9.53
N ALA A 162 3.42 -14.12 9.19
CA ALA A 162 3.26 -13.47 7.90
C ALA A 162 4.47 -13.59 6.97
N ARG A 163 5.64 -14.06 7.44
CA ARG A 163 6.84 -14.25 6.61
C ARG A 163 6.52 -15.13 5.39
N GLY A 164 6.96 -14.68 4.22
CA GLY A 164 6.70 -15.32 2.93
C GLY A 164 5.25 -15.21 2.44
N LYS A 165 4.39 -14.43 3.11
CA LYS A 165 2.97 -14.30 2.78
C LYS A 165 2.58 -12.86 2.47
N ILE A 166 1.42 -12.73 1.84
CA ILE A 166 0.74 -11.48 1.54
C ILE A 166 -0.38 -11.30 2.57
N ILE A 167 -0.38 -10.18 3.30
CA ILE A 167 -1.43 -9.79 4.24
C ILE A 167 -2.52 -9.08 3.45
N PHE A 168 -3.71 -9.66 3.43
CA PHE A 168 -4.82 -9.14 2.65
C PHE A 168 -5.63 -8.11 3.43
N ILE A 169 -5.70 -6.88 2.91
CA ILE A 169 -6.57 -5.81 3.40
C ILE A 169 -7.66 -5.57 2.36
N ARG A 170 -8.92 -5.74 2.75
CA ARG A 170 -10.09 -5.69 1.88
C ARG A 170 -10.76 -4.33 1.93
N ARG A 171 -10.45 -3.43 0.97
CA ARG A 171 -11.13 -2.15 0.77
C ARG A 171 -12.19 -2.27 -0.34
N CYS A 172 -13.05 -3.26 -0.21
CA CYS A 172 -14.21 -3.47 -1.07
C CYS A 172 -15.31 -4.20 -0.29
N LYS A 173 -16.54 -4.10 -0.79
CA LYS A 173 -17.66 -4.87 -0.26
C LYS A 173 -17.56 -6.33 -0.68
N MET A 174 -18.23 -7.20 0.06
CA MET A 174 -18.45 -8.59 -0.28
C MET A 174 -19.93 -8.92 -0.17
N ASP A 175 -20.39 -9.92 -0.90
CA ASP A 175 -21.75 -10.45 -0.80
C ASP A 175 -21.84 -11.34 0.46
N THR A 176 -22.47 -10.81 1.50
CA THR A 176 -22.62 -11.51 2.78
C THR A 176 -23.55 -12.73 2.70
N THR A 177 -24.32 -12.88 1.62
CA THR A 177 -25.24 -14.05 1.43
C THR A 177 -24.50 -15.30 0.96
N LYS A 178 -23.23 -15.17 0.51
CA LYS A 178 -22.44 -16.29 -0.03
C LYS A 178 -21.79 -17.19 1.03
N GLY A 179 -22.04 -16.94 2.32
CA GLY A 179 -21.55 -17.79 3.41
C GLY A 179 -20.04 -17.82 3.59
N TYR A 180 -19.33 -16.71 3.26
CA TYR A 180 -17.91 -16.59 3.53
C TYR A 180 -17.60 -16.65 5.03
N ASP A 181 -16.48 -17.27 5.39
CA ASP A 181 -15.93 -17.18 6.74
C ASP A 181 -15.43 -15.74 6.98
N ILE A 182 -16.24 -14.93 7.66
CA ILE A 182 -15.99 -13.51 7.91
C ILE A 182 -14.66 -13.30 8.63
N GLY A 183 -14.22 -14.25 9.46
CA GLY A 183 -12.91 -14.21 10.13
C GLY A 183 -11.72 -14.34 9.17
N LYS A 184 -11.94 -14.78 7.92
CA LYS A 184 -10.90 -15.07 6.91
C LYS A 184 -11.11 -14.32 5.59
N THR A 185 -11.72 -13.15 5.61
CA THR A 185 -11.93 -12.31 4.43
C THR A 185 -10.97 -11.13 4.35
N GLY A 186 -9.89 -11.17 5.12
CA GLY A 186 -8.90 -10.10 5.23
C GLY A 186 -9.23 -9.06 6.29
N ILE A 187 -8.30 -8.16 6.51
CA ILE A 187 -8.53 -6.98 7.37
C ILE A 187 -9.57 -6.09 6.69
N ASP A 188 -10.66 -5.81 7.39
CA ASP A 188 -11.86 -5.23 6.78
C ASP A 188 -11.82 -3.71 6.71
N PHE A 189 -11.56 -3.18 5.51
CA PHE A 189 -11.65 -1.76 5.18
C PHE A 189 -12.90 -1.39 4.38
N SER A 190 -13.94 -2.23 4.37
CA SER A 190 -15.19 -1.95 3.64
C SER A 190 -15.91 -0.68 4.14
N ASN A 191 -15.64 -0.27 5.39
CA ASN A 191 -16.16 0.97 5.99
C ASN A 191 -15.34 2.23 5.65
N TRP A 192 -14.41 2.14 4.71
CA TRP A 192 -13.60 3.29 4.29
C TRP A 192 -14.47 4.37 3.66
N VAL A 193 -14.38 5.58 4.21
CA VAL A 193 -15.05 6.77 3.70
C VAL A 193 -14.03 7.69 3.03
N GLU A 194 -14.30 8.09 1.80
CA GLU A 194 -13.41 8.98 1.04
C GLU A 194 -13.28 10.35 1.72
N GLN A 195 -12.05 10.79 1.94
CA GLN A 195 -11.76 12.04 2.65
C GLN A 195 -11.74 13.23 1.69
N THR A 196 -12.91 13.63 1.23
CA THR A 196 -13.08 14.70 0.20
C THR A 196 -13.36 16.09 0.75
N THR A 197 -13.60 16.21 2.06
CA THR A 197 -13.97 17.49 2.71
C THR A 197 -12.76 18.40 2.91
N ALA A 198 -12.99 19.71 2.97
CA ALA A 198 -11.93 20.69 3.22
C ALA A 198 -11.36 20.64 4.64
N VAL A 199 -12.07 20.03 5.60
CA VAL A 199 -11.56 19.90 6.98
C VAL A 199 -10.53 18.79 7.06
N PRO A 200 -9.28 19.05 7.47
CA PRO A 200 -8.19 18.07 7.47
C PRO A 200 -8.25 17.11 8.67
N LYS A 201 -9.37 16.45 8.85
CA LYS A 201 -9.55 15.43 9.90
C LYS A 201 -9.19 14.05 9.37
N PRO A 202 -8.37 13.26 10.10
CA PRO A 202 -8.17 11.86 9.78
C PRO A 202 -9.46 11.05 9.83
N LEU A 203 -9.56 10.02 8.99
CA LEU A 203 -10.61 9.02 9.09
C LEU A 203 -10.31 8.11 10.28
N VAL A 204 -11.29 7.91 11.15
CA VAL A 204 -11.29 6.82 12.12
C VAL A 204 -12.04 5.66 11.49
N LEU A 205 -11.34 4.55 11.24
CA LEU A 205 -11.91 3.34 10.68
C LEU A 205 -11.81 2.21 11.70
N ASN A 206 -12.97 1.64 12.04
CA ASN A 206 -13.05 0.42 12.80
C ASN A 206 -13.38 -0.72 11.84
N THR A 207 -12.63 -1.82 11.91
CA THR A 207 -12.95 -3.02 11.14
C THR A 207 -14.20 -3.67 11.71
N SER A 208 -14.91 -4.46 10.89
CA SER A 208 -16.08 -5.21 11.37
C SER A 208 -15.68 -6.59 11.95
N GLY A 209 -16.54 -7.15 12.82
CA GLY A 209 -16.38 -8.49 13.38
C GLY A 209 -15.84 -8.52 14.81
N GLU A 210 -15.68 -9.72 15.37
CA GLU A 210 -15.29 -9.93 16.77
C GLU A 210 -13.90 -9.39 17.12
N ASN A 211 -12.99 -9.34 16.14
CA ASN A 211 -11.64 -8.81 16.29
C ASN A 211 -11.56 -7.38 15.72
N GLU A 212 -12.45 -6.51 16.18
CA GLU A 212 -12.43 -5.11 15.76
C GLU A 212 -11.09 -4.47 16.09
N ILE A 213 -10.45 -3.90 15.06
CA ILE A 213 -9.23 -3.12 15.20
C ILE A 213 -9.44 -1.71 14.65
N LYS A 214 -8.76 -0.74 15.25
CA LYS A 214 -8.93 0.68 14.98
C LYS A 214 -7.78 1.23 14.18
N PHE A 215 -8.12 1.94 13.11
CA PHE A 215 -7.17 2.68 12.27
C PHE A 215 -7.43 4.17 12.33
N ILE A 216 -6.37 4.95 12.30
CA ILE A 216 -6.41 6.39 12.06
C ILE A 216 -5.74 6.62 10.71
N ILE A 217 -6.49 7.16 9.76
CA ILE A 217 -6.09 7.24 8.35
C ILE A 217 -6.10 8.69 7.90
N GLN A 218 -4.96 9.20 7.43
CA GLN A 218 -4.86 10.48 6.76
C GLN A 218 -4.75 10.23 5.25
N ASP A 219 -5.82 10.58 4.51
CA ASP A 219 -5.90 10.52 3.05
C ASP A 219 -6.74 11.68 2.50
N ARG A 220 -6.28 12.92 2.75
CA ARG A 220 -6.94 14.16 2.30
C ARG A 220 -6.48 14.55 0.90
N PHE A 221 -6.72 13.73 -0.09
CA PHE A 221 -6.10 13.75 -1.40
C PHE A 221 -6.51 14.92 -2.32
N LYS A 222 -7.58 15.65 -2.03
CA LYS A 222 -8.07 16.74 -2.91
C LYS A 222 -7.39 18.11 -2.70
N TYR A 223 -6.40 18.19 -1.86
CA TYR A 223 -5.64 19.43 -1.64
C TYR A 223 -4.53 19.58 -2.69
N LYS A 224 -4.23 20.84 -3.07
CA LYS A 224 -2.98 21.17 -3.78
C LYS A 224 -1.77 20.80 -2.91
N PRO A 225 -0.58 20.60 -3.49
CA PRO A 225 0.59 20.10 -2.74
C PRO A 225 0.94 20.91 -1.49
N GLU A 226 0.92 22.24 -1.56
CA GLU A 226 1.30 23.10 -0.43
C GLU A 226 0.32 22.99 0.75
N PRO A 227 -0.99 23.24 0.60
CA PRO A 227 -1.95 23.02 1.69
C PRO A 227 -2.02 21.54 2.09
N ARG A 228 -1.80 20.58 1.17
CA ARG A 228 -1.72 19.16 1.50
C ARG A 228 -0.64 18.89 2.54
N TRP A 229 0.55 19.46 2.34
CA TRP A 229 1.63 19.34 3.30
C TRP A 229 1.34 20.09 4.60
N ASN A 230 0.97 21.37 4.52
CA ASN A 230 0.87 22.25 5.68
C ASN A 230 -0.35 21.95 6.57
N GLU A 231 -1.46 21.51 6.00
CA GLU A 231 -2.73 21.35 6.72
C GLU A 231 -3.07 19.88 7.01
N CYS A 232 -2.52 18.93 6.24
CA CYS A 232 -2.86 17.51 6.37
C CYS A 232 -1.67 16.66 6.82
N ILE A 233 -0.59 16.62 6.01
CA ILE A 233 0.51 15.67 6.22
C ILE A 233 1.35 16.07 7.44
N LYS A 234 1.89 17.29 7.47
CA LYS A 234 2.77 17.72 8.55
C LYS A 234 2.08 17.72 9.92
N PRO A 235 0.87 18.29 10.09
CA PRO A 235 0.16 18.19 11.37
C PRO A 235 -0.13 16.76 11.80
N PHE A 236 -0.40 15.87 10.87
CA PHE A 236 -0.60 14.46 11.18
C PHE A 236 0.70 13.81 11.66
N LEU A 237 1.83 14.06 11.00
CA LEU A 237 3.14 13.59 11.44
C LEU A 237 3.52 14.18 12.81
N ASP A 238 3.24 15.47 13.04
CA ASP A 238 3.50 16.14 14.32
C ASP A 238 2.68 15.54 15.47
N SER A 239 1.52 14.95 15.19
CA SER A 239 0.66 14.29 16.17
C SER A 239 1.08 12.85 16.52
N MET A 240 2.06 12.29 15.80
CA MET A 240 2.52 10.91 16.06
C MET A 240 3.29 10.81 17.37
N ASN A 241 3.19 9.65 18.01
CA ASN A 241 3.81 9.33 19.27
C ASN A 241 4.11 7.82 19.34
N LYS A 242 4.45 7.31 20.51
CA LYS A 242 4.55 5.87 20.76
C LYS A 242 3.19 5.19 20.47
N TRP A 243 3.23 3.90 20.18
CA TRP A 243 2.04 3.09 19.97
C TRP A 243 1.01 3.24 21.12
N ASP A 244 -0.24 3.53 20.75
CA ASP A 244 -1.36 3.77 21.69
C ASP A 244 -2.58 2.86 21.47
N GLY A 245 -2.40 1.76 20.74
CA GLY A 245 -3.48 0.81 20.44
C GLY A 245 -4.22 1.06 19.13
N LYS A 246 -3.80 2.05 18.32
CA LYS A 246 -4.41 2.37 17.03
C LYS A 246 -3.39 2.23 15.91
N TYR A 247 -3.78 1.58 14.82
CA TYR A 247 -2.94 1.50 13.62
C TYR A 247 -3.02 2.79 12.81
N ILE A 248 -1.91 3.16 12.19
CA ILE A 248 -1.78 4.43 11.46
C ILE A 248 -1.57 4.13 9.98
N ILE A 249 -2.30 4.87 9.12
CA ILE A 249 -2.07 4.94 7.68
C ILE A 249 -1.99 6.41 7.27
N ASN A 250 -0.91 6.76 6.57
CA ASN A 250 -0.66 8.12 6.11
C ASN A 250 -0.35 8.14 4.62
N TYR A 251 -1.17 8.83 3.83
CA TYR A 251 -0.94 9.04 2.41
C TYR A 251 -0.23 10.37 2.18
N LEU A 252 0.95 10.32 1.55
CA LEU A 252 1.68 11.51 1.10
C LEU A 252 1.19 11.99 -0.27
N SER A 253 0.52 11.13 -1.03
CA SER A 253 -0.01 11.47 -2.37
C SER A 253 -1.08 12.55 -2.31
N THR A 254 -1.24 13.29 -3.42
CA THR A 254 -2.31 14.25 -3.58
C THR A 254 -2.75 14.36 -5.05
N ALA A 255 -4.06 14.47 -5.27
CA ALA A 255 -4.68 14.68 -6.57
C ALA A 255 -5.12 16.14 -6.81
N GLY A 256 -4.88 17.02 -5.84
CA GLY A 256 -5.28 18.42 -5.95
C GLY A 256 -4.42 19.22 -6.93
N GLY A 257 -5.06 20.13 -7.66
CA GLY A 257 -4.43 20.96 -8.68
C GLY A 257 -4.33 20.29 -10.05
N LEU A 258 -3.74 21.00 -11.01
CA LEU A 258 -3.69 20.58 -12.42
C LEU A 258 -2.34 19.96 -12.83
N LYS A 259 -1.40 19.81 -11.89
CA LYS A 259 -0.01 19.41 -12.21
C LYS A 259 0.21 17.90 -12.27
N GLY A 260 -0.75 17.09 -11.84
CA GLY A 260 -0.67 15.63 -11.80
C GLY A 260 0.25 15.06 -10.70
N PRO A 261 0.19 13.73 -10.44
CA PRO A 261 0.87 13.09 -9.31
C PRO A 261 2.39 13.28 -9.32
N TYR A 262 3.02 13.24 -10.49
CA TYR A 262 4.48 13.41 -10.61
C TYR A 262 4.97 14.78 -10.13
N ASN A 263 4.31 15.87 -10.57
CA ASN A 263 4.70 17.20 -10.13
C ASN A 263 4.28 17.47 -8.69
N ASN A 264 3.18 16.89 -8.23
CA ASN A 264 2.76 16.97 -6.84
C ASN A 264 3.77 16.29 -5.92
N SER A 265 4.28 15.11 -6.29
CA SER A 265 5.30 14.40 -5.53
C SER A 265 6.63 15.16 -5.43
N LYS A 266 7.01 15.91 -6.47
CA LYS A 266 8.19 16.79 -6.43
C LYS A 266 8.14 17.87 -5.35
N TYR A 267 6.95 18.26 -4.92
CA TYR A 267 6.78 19.16 -3.79
C TYR A 267 6.74 18.41 -2.46
N ILE A 268 5.97 17.33 -2.38
CA ILE A 268 5.72 16.60 -1.13
C ILE A 268 6.94 15.78 -0.68
N ASN A 269 7.55 15.02 -1.60
CA ASN A 269 8.63 14.09 -1.25
C ASN A 269 9.86 14.77 -0.63
N PRO A 270 10.37 15.92 -1.15
CA PRO A 270 11.46 16.66 -0.50
C PRO A 270 11.07 17.20 0.89
N LYS A 271 9.82 17.63 1.08
CA LYS A 271 9.32 18.08 2.38
C LYS A 271 9.33 16.94 3.40
N PHE A 272 8.83 15.77 3.00
CA PHE A 272 8.87 14.58 3.85
C PHE A 272 10.30 14.12 4.11
N LEU A 273 11.18 14.17 3.12
CA LEU A 273 12.59 13.81 3.27
C LEU A 273 13.31 14.72 4.28
N SER A 274 12.99 16.02 4.29
CA SER A 274 13.54 17.00 5.23
C SER A 274 12.87 16.95 6.62
N TYR A 275 11.69 16.35 6.74
CA TYR A 275 10.99 16.23 8.02
C TYR A 275 11.72 15.23 8.93
N LYS A 276 12.00 15.60 10.18
CA LYS A 276 12.71 14.73 11.14
C LYS A 276 11.76 13.73 11.78
N LEU A 277 11.87 12.46 11.42
CA LEU A 277 11.18 11.36 12.11
C LEU A 277 11.90 11.02 13.42
N ASN A 278 11.13 10.72 14.46
CA ASN A 278 11.65 10.22 15.74
C ASN A 278 11.62 8.69 15.71
N LYS A 279 12.74 8.03 16.02
CA LYS A 279 12.86 6.56 16.04
C LYS A 279 11.99 5.87 17.09
N ASP A 280 11.62 6.59 18.14
CA ASP A 280 10.76 6.05 19.21
C ASP A 280 9.27 6.14 18.88
N TYR A 281 8.90 6.76 17.73
CA TYR A 281 7.52 7.02 17.39
C TYR A 281 7.00 6.03 16.36
N TYR A 282 5.71 5.75 16.46
CA TYR A 282 4.98 4.92 15.52
C TYR A 282 4.29 5.81 14.48
N TYR A 283 4.66 5.64 13.22
CA TYR A 283 4.11 6.35 12.06
C TYR A 283 3.22 5.46 11.19
N GLY A 284 3.25 4.15 11.41
CA GLY A 284 2.46 3.17 10.68
C GLY A 284 2.86 3.02 9.22
N THR A 285 1.87 2.74 8.38
CA THR A 285 2.09 2.60 6.93
C THR A 285 2.03 3.96 6.24
N ILE A 286 3.09 4.31 5.52
CA ILE A 286 3.21 5.58 4.79
C ILE A 286 3.19 5.29 3.28
N TYR A 287 2.07 5.61 2.63
CA TYR A 287 1.90 5.46 1.18
C TYR A 287 2.38 6.71 0.44
N MET A 288 3.17 6.51 -0.62
CA MET A 288 3.77 7.61 -1.39
C MET A 288 3.70 7.38 -2.90
N ASP A 289 3.77 8.48 -3.65
CA ASP A 289 4.01 8.48 -5.08
C ASP A 289 5.51 8.58 -5.36
N PHE A 290 5.99 7.88 -6.38
CA PHE A 290 7.39 7.94 -6.86
C PHE A 290 8.42 7.79 -5.73
N PRO A 291 8.43 6.67 -4.99
CA PRO A 291 9.38 6.43 -3.91
C PRO A 291 10.82 6.44 -4.43
N THR A 292 11.72 6.91 -3.59
CA THR A 292 13.16 6.81 -3.79
C THR A 292 13.79 5.98 -2.67
N LYS A 293 15.02 5.55 -2.87
CA LYS A 293 15.79 4.84 -1.87
C LYS A 293 15.90 5.61 -0.55
N GLU A 294 16.11 6.92 -0.64
CA GLU A 294 16.22 7.79 0.53
C GLU A 294 14.91 7.85 1.32
N LEU A 295 13.77 7.94 0.63
CA LEU A 295 12.45 7.96 1.25
C LEU A 295 12.13 6.63 1.95
N THR A 296 12.35 5.49 1.29
CA THR A 296 12.11 4.18 1.90
C THR A 296 13.06 3.90 3.05
N THR A 297 14.36 4.22 2.89
CA THR A 297 15.36 4.09 3.95
C THR A 297 14.98 4.89 5.19
N LYS A 298 14.57 6.14 5.01
CA LYS A 298 14.14 7.03 6.11
C LYS A 298 13.03 6.42 6.96
N ILE A 299 12.03 5.80 6.33
CA ILE A 299 10.93 5.14 7.04
C ILE A 299 11.43 3.85 7.71
N ILE A 300 12.15 3.01 6.99
CA ILE A 300 12.64 1.71 7.46
C ILE A 300 13.55 1.88 8.70
N GLU A 301 14.43 2.87 8.69
CA GLU A 301 15.37 3.12 9.78
C GLU A 301 14.70 3.50 11.12
N THR A 302 13.45 3.91 11.10
CA THR A 302 12.69 4.17 12.36
C THR A 302 12.25 2.90 13.08
N ASN A 303 12.46 1.72 12.49
CA ASN A 303 12.19 0.43 13.14
C ASN A 303 13.38 -0.15 13.92
N PHE A 304 14.54 0.56 13.95
CA PHE A 304 15.81 0.05 14.53
C PHE A 304 16.45 0.98 15.54
#